data_84e7f9789b5c06453da7c6ae54e02680
#
_entry.id   84e7f9789b5c06453da7c6ae54e02680
#
_cell.length_a   1.000
_cell.length_b   1.000
_cell.length_c   1.000
_cell.angle_alpha   90.00
_cell.angle_beta   90.00
_cell.angle_gamma   90.00
#
_symmetry.space_group_name_H-M   'P 1'
#
loop_
_entity.id
_entity.type
_entity.pdbx_description
1 polymer ?
#
loop_
_entity_poly.entity_id
_entity_poly.type
_entity_poly.pdbx_seq_one_letter_code
_entity_poly.pdbx_strand_id
1 'polypeptide(L)'
;MARDPDAVPVLETRRLRLRPFELADASGFHEAYGDPEAMRYWDFPAHASLAETERAVRWAMKHSPYAYGVWAVAAKDGNRCIGMVNYHHREQRNRRLEVGYILARPHWRRGLMTEAMTALLDYCFEKLRAHRVEALIHPENVASMRLAEGLGFRRESGPLRDRLLVGDTFQDQVMYALVGRESLIRR
;
A
#
# COMPACT_ATOMS: atom_id res chain seq x y z
N MET A 1 -1.62 24.79 -13.61
CA MET A 1 -0.74 24.47 -12.46
C MET A 1 0.36 23.55 -12.96
N ALA A 2 1.62 23.93 -12.79
CA ALA A 2 2.75 23.04 -13.11
C ALA A 2 2.65 21.80 -12.21
N ARG A 3 2.81 20.61 -12.79
CA ARG A 3 2.89 19.35 -12.01
C ARG A 3 4.14 19.42 -11.16
N ASP A 4 4.00 19.13 -9.87
CA ASP A 4 5.14 18.91 -8.98
C ASP A 4 5.97 17.76 -9.58
N PRO A 5 7.25 18.00 -9.98
CA PRO A 5 8.08 16.98 -10.61
C PRO A 5 8.36 15.78 -9.68
N ASP A 6 8.16 15.96 -8.37
CA ASP A 6 8.36 14.93 -7.36
C ASP A 6 7.07 14.18 -7.00
N ALA A 7 5.90 14.61 -7.51
CA ALA A 7 4.63 13.94 -7.23
C ALA A 7 4.59 12.54 -7.84
N VAL A 8 3.99 11.59 -7.11
CA VAL A 8 3.70 10.26 -7.67
C VAL A 8 2.80 10.40 -8.91
N PRO A 9 3.02 9.64 -9.99
CA PRO A 9 2.20 9.73 -11.19
C PRO A 9 0.80 9.17 -10.92
N VAL A 10 -0.17 9.59 -11.74
CA VAL A 10 -1.48 8.94 -11.76
C VAL A 10 -1.37 7.61 -12.48
N LEU A 11 -1.85 6.53 -11.85
CA LEU A 11 -1.95 5.20 -12.44
C LEU A 11 -3.43 4.88 -12.65
N GLU A 12 -3.81 4.70 -13.90
CA GLU A 12 -5.19 4.39 -14.27
C GLU A 12 -5.40 2.89 -14.38
N THR A 13 -6.50 2.40 -13.81
CA THR A 13 -6.95 1.01 -13.95
C THR A 13 -8.37 0.96 -14.52
N ARG A 14 -9.00 -0.19 -14.59
CA ARG A 14 -10.38 -0.30 -15.08
C ARG A 14 -11.38 0.42 -14.18
N ARG A 15 -11.30 0.25 -12.86
CA ARG A 15 -12.27 0.76 -11.87
C ARG A 15 -11.71 1.84 -10.95
N LEU A 16 -10.36 1.96 -10.90
CA LEU A 16 -9.68 2.80 -9.93
C LEU A 16 -8.77 3.81 -10.63
N ARG A 17 -8.50 4.89 -9.91
CA ARG A 17 -7.44 5.85 -10.17
C ARG A 17 -6.55 5.91 -8.93
N LEU A 18 -5.30 5.53 -9.08
CA LEU A 18 -4.28 5.75 -8.06
C LEU A 18 -3.66 7.11 -8.34
N ARG A 19 -3.81 8.06 -7.44
CA ARG A 19 -3.39 9.44 -7.62
C ARG A 19 -2.73 10.00 -6.36
N PRO A 20 -2.00 11.11 -6.44
CA PRO A 20 -1.58 11.82 -5.24
C PRO A 20 -2.77 12.08 -4.32
N PHE A 21 -2.51 12.07 -3.00
CA PHE A 21 -3.50 12.47 -2.01
C PHE A 21 -3.84 13.96 -2.13
N GLU A 22 -5.08 14.29 -1.87
CA GLU A 22 -5.60 15.64 -1.67
C GLU A 22 -6.18 15.74 -0.25
N LEU A 23 -6.21 16.93 0.34
CA LEU A 23 -6.74 17.07 1.70
C LEU A 23 -8.22 16.63 1.81
N ALA A 24 -8.98 16.83 0.74
CA ALA A 24 -10.37 16.39 0.64
C ALA A 24 -10.56 14.86 0.76
N ASP A 25 -9.48 14.08 0.56
CA ASP A 25 -9.54 12.62 0.69
C ASP A 25 -9.69 12.15 2.14
N ALA A 26 -9.37 13.02 3.11
CA ALA A 26 -9.31 12.63 4.52
C ALA A 26 -10.61 11.99 5.01
N SER A 27 -11.78 12.49 4.61
CA SER A 27 -13.07 11.93 5.03
C SER A 27 -13.31 10.52 4.48
N GLY A 28 -13.02 10.29 3.20
CA GLY A 28 -13.13 8.96 2.58
C GLY A 28 -12.07 8.00 3.12
N PHE A 29 -10.85 8.47 3.31
CA PHE A 29 -9.75 7.67 3.84
C PHE A 29 -9.94 7.31 5.32
N HIS A 30 -10.64 8.16 6.10
CA HIS A 30 -10.97 7.86 7.50
C HIS A 30 -11.87 6.64 7.64
N GLU A 31 -12.63 6.24 6.62
CA GLU A 31 -13.36 4.96 6.63
C GLU A 31 -12.45 3.74 6.73
N ALA A 32 -11.18 3.86 6.29
CA ALA A 32 -10.18 2.83 6.46
C ALA A 32 -9.37 3.05 7.74
N TYR A 33 -8.84 4.26 7.95
CA TYR A 33 -7.92 4.55 9.05
C TYR A 33 -8.61 4.72 10.41
N GLY A 34 -9.91 5.06 10.44
CA GLY A 34 -10.71 5.11 11.66
C GLY A 34 -11.38 3.79 12.03
N ASP A 35 -11.24 2.75 11.20
CA ASP A 35 -11.87 1.46 11.42
C ASP A 35 -10.89 0.48 12.10
N PRO A 36 -11.12 0.08 13.36
CA PRO A 36 -10.23 -0.84 14.08
C PRO A 36 -10.04 -2.19 13.36
N GLU A 37 -11.04 -2.68 12.62
CA GLU A 37 -10.93 -3.95 11.91
C GLU A 37 -10.06 -3.79 10.64
N ALA A 38 -10.17 -2.66 9.93
CA ALA A 38 -9.32 -2.38 8.79
C ALA A 38 -7.84 -2.15 9.22
N MET A 39 -7.64 -1.55 10.38
CA MET A 39 -6.34 -1.23 10.96
C MET A 39 -5.75 -2.34 11.84
N ARG A 40 -6.47 -3.45 12.03
CA ARG A 40 -6.09 -4.52 12.98
C ARG A 40 -4.64 -5.02 12.85
N TYR A 41 -4.12 -5.04 11.63
CA TYR A 41 -2.76 -5.52 11.32
C TYR A 41 -1.85 -4.42 10.77
N TRP A 42 -2.22 -3.15 11.00
CA TRP A 42 -1.43 -2.00 10.59
C TRP A 42 -0.33 -1.70 11.63
N ASP A 43 0.62 -0.85 11.28
CA ASP A 43 1.78 -0.48 12.12
C ASP A 43 1.46 0.58 13.20
N PHE A 44 0.22 1.04 13.27
CA PHE A 44 -0.31 1.90 14.33
C PHE A 44 -1.81 1.66 14.54
N PRO A 45 -2.37 2.06 15.70
CA PRO A 45 -3.80 1.90 15.99
C PRO A 45 -4.70 2.71 15.05
N ALA A 46 -5.98 2.32 14.96
CA ALA A 46 -6.97 3.10 14.24
C ALA A 46 -7.04 4.54 14.76
N HIS A 47 -7.19 5.51 13.86
CA HIS A 47 -7.32 6.91 14.20
C HIS A 47 -8.60 7.18 14.98
N ALA A 48 -8.48 7.83 16.13
CA ALA A 48 -9.61 8.17 16.98
C ALA A 48 -10.44 9.34 16.42
N SER A 49 -9.89 10.12 15.48
CA SER A 49 -10.55 11.29 14.92
C SER A 49 -10.19 11.54 13.46
N LEU A 50 -11.08 12.25 12.76
CA LEU A 50 -10.81 12.72 11.39
C LEU A 50 -9.55 13.61 11.34
N ALA A 51 -9.31 14.43 12.39
CA ALA A 51 -8.13 15.29 12.45
C ALA A 51 -6.81 14.50 12.44
N GLU A 52 -6.77 13.29 12.98
CA GLU A 52 -5.61 12.40 12.87
C GLU A 52 -5.42 11.92 11.44
N THR A 53 -6.51 11.55 10.78
CA THR A 53 -6.46 11.15 9.36
C THR A 53 -6.05 12.31 8.46
N GLU A 54 -6.50 13.53 8.72
CA GLU A 54 -6.02 14.72 8.01
C GLU A 54 -4.51 14.94 8.14
N ARG A 55 -3.94 14.71 9.33
CA ARG A 55 -2.48 14.77 9.52
C ARG A 55 -1.75 13.71 8.69
N ALA A 56 -2.28 12.48 8.68
CA ALA A 56 -1.73 11.39 7.86
C ALA A 56 -1.81 11.72 6.36
N VAL A 57 -2.93 12.28 5.89
CA VAL A 57 -3.08 12.75 4.50
C VAL A 57 -2.09 13.85 4.17
N ARG A 58 -1.93 14.86 5.05
CA ARG A 58 -0.92 15.92 4.85
C ARG A 58 0.51 15.37 4.76
N TRP A 59 0.80 14.30 5.52
CA TRP A 59 2.08 13.61 5.40
C TRP A 59 2.19 12.86 4.06
N ALA A 60 1.14 12.13 3.65
CA ALA A 60 1.10 11.40 2.39
C ALA A 60 1.18 12.31 1.15
N MET A 61 0.79 13.58 1.28
CA MET A 61 0.96 14.60 0.22
C MET A 61 2.42 15.03 0.02
N LYS A 62 3.29 14.77 1.02
CA LYS A 62 4.73 14.99 0.88
C LYS A 62 5.34 13.76 0.24
N HIS A 63 6.04 13.93 -0.87
CA HIS A 63 6.64 12.80 -1.57
C HIS A 63 8.14 12.78 -1.38
N SER A 64 8.70 11.59 -1.46
CA SER A 64 10.12 11.38 -1.61
C SER A 64 10.32 10.18 -2.55
N PRO A 65 10.29 10.40 -3.87
CA PRO A 65 10.30 9.30 -4.86
C PRO A 65 11.56 8.44 -4.74
N TYR A 66 12.59 8.93 -4.08
CA TYR A 66 13.80 8.17 -3.77
C TYR A 66 13.62 7.19 -2.61
N ALA A 67 12.70 7.45 -1.67
CA ALA A 67 12.49 6.65 -0.47
C ALA A 67 11.12 5.98 -0.42
N TYR A 68 10.06 6.70 -0.79
CA TYR A 68 8.69 6.21 -0.73
C TYR A 68 7.78 6.92 -1.74
N GLY A 69 6.66 6.28 -2.07
CA GLY A 69 5.56 6.87 -2.83
C GLY A 69 4.24 6.37 -2.29
N VAL A 70 3.26 7.26 -2.16
CA VAL A 70 1.94 6.98 -1.59
C VAL A 70 0.86 7.44 -2.55
N TRP A 71 -0.11 6.59 -2.83
CA TRP A 71 -1.26 6.87 -3.68
C TRP A 71 -2.56 6.71 -2.92
N ALA A 72 -3.45 7.69 -3.05
CA ALA A 72 -4.85 7.49 -2.76
C ALA A 72 -5.44 6.52 -3.81
N VAL A 73 -6.11 5.49 -3.35
CA VAL A 73 -6.92 4.61 -4.20
C VAL A 73 -8.31 5.23 -4.31
N ALA A 74 -8.60 5.85 -5.45
CA ALA A 74 -9.88 6.48 -5.71
C ALA A 74 -10.74 5.64 -6.64
N ALA A 75 -12.01 5.43 -6.28
CA ALA A 75 -13.00 4.82 -7.17
C ALA A 75 -13.29 5.77 -8.33
N LYS A 76 -13.30 5.29 -9.58
CA LYS A 76 -13.61 6.14 -10.74
C LYS A 76 -15.02 6.71 -10.69
N ASP A 77 -15.93 5.99 -10.07
CA ASP A 77 -17.26 6.50 -9.75
C ASP A 77 -17.16 7.48 -8.57
N GLY A 78 -17.31 8.76 -8.85
CA GLY A 78 -17.24 9.85 -7.88
C GLY A 78 -15.87 10.27 -7.39
N ASN A 79 -14.76 9.65 -7.86
CA ASN A 79 -13.38 9.99 -7.49
C ASN A 79 -13.09 9.96 -5.97
N ARG A 80 -13.92 9.23 -5.19
CA ARG A 80 -13.80 9.12 -3.73
C ARG A 80 -12.61 8.26 -3.36
N CYS A 81 -11.77 8.72 -2.43
CA CYS A 81 -10.73 7.91 -1.82
C CYS A 81 -11.36 6.80 -0.97
N ILE A 82 -10.98 5.55 -1.25
CA ILE A 82 -11.47 4.35 -0.57
C ILE A 82 -10.34 3.55 0.09
N GLY A 83 -9.11 4.02 -0.01
CA GLY A 83 -7.94 3.35 0.55
C GLY A 83 -6.64 3.94 0.05
N MET A 84 -5.56 3.21 0.24
CA MET A 84 -4.21 3.62 -0.11
C MET A 84 -3.39 2.42 -0.56
N VAL A 85 -2.41 2.69 -1.45
CA VAL A 85 -1.27 1.81 -1.71
C VAL A 85 0.01 2.63 -1.65
N ASN A 86 1.11 2.01 -1.22
CA ASN A 86 2.40 2.67 -1.18
C ASN A 86 3.55 1.72 -1.51
N TYR A 87 4.70 2.30 -1.84
CA TYR A 87 6.00 1.66 -1.60
C TYR A 87 6.79 2.49 -0.59
N HIS A 88 7.64 1.81 0.16
CA HIS A 88 8.53 2.41 1.17
C HIS A 88 9.83 1.59 1.28
N HIS A 89 10.75 2.01 2.14
CA HIS A 89 12.05 1.36 2.32
C HIS A 89 12.78 1.05 0.99
N ARG A 90 12.67 1.98 0.03
CA ARG A 90 13.31 1.82 -1.27
C ARG A 90 14.83 1.89 -1.14
N GLU A 91 15.48 0.78 -1.46
CA GLU A 91 16.93 0.64 -1.50
C GLU A 91 17.41 0.59 -2.96
N GLN A 92 17.91 1.70 -3.46
CA GLN A 92 18.24 1.84 -4.89
C GLN A 92 19.38 0.91 -5.32
N ARG A 93 20.41 0.74 -4.47
CA ARG A 93 21.57 -0.10 -4.78
C ARG A 93 21.17 -1.55 -5.04
N ASN A 94 20.31 -2.12 -4.18
CA ASN A 94 19.83 -3.49 -4.29
C ASN A 94 18.51 -3.57 -5.11
N ARG A 95 18.00 -2.42 -5.59
CA ARG A 95 16.77 -2.35 -6.38
C ARG A 95 15.61 -3.06 -5.69
N ARG A 96 15.48 -2.85 -4.38
CA ARG A 96 14.51 -3.46 -3.49
C ARG A 96 13.61 -2.39 -2.88
N LEU A 97 12.37 -2.74 -2.62
CA LEU A 97 11.41 -1.91 -1.89
C LEU A 97 10.35 -2.78 -1.21
N GLU A 98 9.68 -2.21 -0.23
CA GLU A 98 8.52 -2.82 0.42
C GLU A 98 7.23 -2.14 -0.05
N VAL A 99 6.11 -2.88 -0.04
CA VAL A 99 4.79 -2.34 -0.37
C VAL A 99 3.82 -2.51 0.79
N GLY A 100 2.93 -1.53 0.92
CA GLY A 100 1.82 -1.54 1.87
C GLY A 100 0.51 -1.14 1.20
N TYR A 101 -0.62 -1.58 1.75
CA TYR A 101 -1.95 -1.30 1.22
C TYR A 101 -3.03 -1.44 2.27
N ILE A 102 -4.04 -0.60 2.18
CA ILE A 102 -5.25 -0.68 3.00
C ILE A 102 -6.46 -0.23 2.18
N LEU A 103 -7.62 -0.82 2.46
CA LEU A 103 -8.89 -0.51 1.82
C LEU A 103 -10.00 -0.45 2.87
N ALA A 104 -10.89 0.53 2.77
CA ALA A 104 -12.07 0.60 3.62
C ALA A 104 -12.96 -0.64 3.45
N ARG A 105 -13.49 -1.16 4.56
CA ARG A 105 -14.27 -2.43 4.61
C ARG A 105 -15.40 -2.55 3.60
N PRO A 106 -16.19 -1.51 3.29
CA PRO A 106 -17.26 -1.62 2.29
C PRO A 106 -16.78 -2.01 0.88
N HIS A 107 -15.47 -1.91 0.64
CA HIS A 107 -14.84 -2.18 -0.65
C HIS A 107 -14.08 -3.52 -0.70
N TRP A 108 -14.07 -4.29 0.40
CA TRP A 108 -13.39 -5.58 0.48
C TRP A 108 -14.05 -6.64 -0.41
N ARG A 109 -13.29 -7.71 -0.73
CA ARG A 109 -13.74 -8.90 -1.49
C ARG A 109 -14.30 -8.60 -2.89
N ARG A 110 -13.98 -7.43 -3.46
CA ARG A 110 -14.41 -7.00 -4.79
C ARG A 110 -13.27 -7.00 -5.83
N GLY A 111 -12.09 -7.51 -5.46
CA GLY A 111 -10.90 -7.52 -6.30
C GLY A 111 -10.27 -6.14 -6.54
N LEU A 112 -10.71 -5.10 -5.81
CA LEU A 112 -10.21 -3.74 -6.00
C LEU A 112 -8.76 -3.59 -5.55
N MET A 113 -8.37 -4.20 -4.42
CA MET A 113 -6.98 -4.13 -3.97
C MET A 113 -6.05 -4.93 -4.89
N THR A 114 -6.48 -6.07 -5.44
CA THR A 114 -5.71 -6.79 -6.47
C THR A 114 -5.45 -5.88 -7.67
N GLU A 115 -6.47 -5.18 -8.15
CA GLU A 115 -6.37 -4.25 -9.28
C GLU A 115 -5.42 -3.08 -8.99
N ALA A 116 -5.53 -2.47 -7.81
CA ALA A 116 -4.66 -1.38 -7.38
C ALA A 116 -3.20 -1.83 -7.25
N MET A 117 -2.97 -2.96 -6.58
CA MET A 117 -1.62 -3.50 -6.38
C MET A 117 -0.97 -3.95 -7.69
N THR A 118 -1.73 -4.49 -8.64
CA THR A 118 -1.19 -4.80 -9.97
C THR A 118 -0.62 -3.55 -10.63
N ALA A 119 -1.35 -2.44 -10.64
CA ALA A 119 -0.87 -1.18 -11.22
C ALA A 119 0.35 -0.61 -10.47
N LEU A 120 0.39 -0.73 -9.14
CA LEU A 120 1.56 -0.34 -8.35
C LEU A 120 2.78 -1.21 -8.65
N LEU A 121 2.61 -2.52 -8.77
CA LEU A 121 3.70 -3.45 -9.08
C LEU A 121 4.27 -3.21 -10.47
N ASP A 122 3.41 -2.96 -11.46
CA ASP A 122 3.85 -2.56 -12.81
C ASP A 122 4.71 -1.29 -12.75
N TYR A 123 4.27 -0.28 -11.99
CA TYR A 123 5.05 0.93 -11.76
C TYR A 123 6.41 0.63 -11.08
N CYS A 124 6.41 -0.20 -10.04
CA CYS A 124 7.64 -0.57 -9.33
C CYS A 124 8.65 -1.27 -10.26
N PHE A 125 8.22 -2.24 -11.06
CA PHE A 125 9.12 -2.96 -11.95
C PHE A 125 9.52 -2.16 -13.19
N GLU A 126 8.58 -1.47 -13.83
CA GLU A 126 8.83 -0.80 -15.12
C GLU A 126 9.46 0.59 -14.97
N LYS A 127 9.02 1.38 -13.99
CA LYS A 127 9.46 2.77 -13.82
C LYS A 127 10.55 2.91 -12.75
N LEU A 128 10.37 2.29 -11.59
CA LEU A 128 11.37 2.33 -10.53
C LEU A 128 12.50 1.33 -10.75
N ARG A 129 12.36 0.42 -11.73
CA ARG A 129 13.33 -0.64 -12.05
C ARG A 129 13.66 -1.51 -10.84
N ALA A 130 12.67 -1.75 -9.99
CA ALA A 130 12.81 -2.68 -8.88
C ALA A 130 13.21 -4.06 -9.41
N HIS A 131 14.08 -4.74 -8.68
CA HIS A 131 14.41 -6.14 -8.90
C HIS A 131 13.58 -7.04 -8.00
N ARG A 132 13.27 -6.51 -6.78
CA ARG A 132 12.57 -7.24 -5.75
C ARG A 132 11.59 -6.31 -5.03
N VAL A 133 10.36 -6.79 -4.86
CA VAL A 133 9.32 -6.15 -4.08
C VAL A 133 8.95 -7.06 -2.92
N GLU A 134 8.92 -6.51 -1.71
CA GLU A 134 8.65 -7.23 -0.46
C GLU A 134 7.34 -6.77 0.16
N ALA A 135 6.67 -7.66 0.89
CA ALA A 135 5.54 -7.35 1.74
C ALA A 135 5.72 -8.07 3.08
N LEU A 136 5.72 -7.30 4.17
CA LEU A 136 5.69 -7.82 5.53
C LEU A 136 4.24 -7.91 5.98
N ILE A 137 3.80 -9.09 6.39
CA ILE A 137 2.40 -9.39 6.66
C ILE A 137 2.29 -10.03 8.04
N HIS A 138 1.36 -9.56 8.87
CA HIS A 138 1.05 -10.20 10.15
C HIS A 138 0.62 -11.65 9.92
N PRO A 139 1.10 -12.66 10.70
CA PRO A 139 0.80 -14.07 10.47
C PRO A 139 -0.68 -14.44 10.47
N GLU A 140 -1.51 -13.68 11.16
CA GLU A 140 -2.97 -13.89 11.19
C GLU A 140 -3.72 -13.15 10.05
N ASN A 141 -3.05 -12.28 9.29
CA ASN A 141 -3.67 -11.55 8.18
C ASN A 141 -3.79 -12.42 6.93
N VAL A 142 -4.65 -13.45 7.02
CA VAL A 142 -4.90 -14.40 5.93
C VAL A 142 -5.35 -13.71 4.64
N ALA A 143 -6.11 -12.61 4.76
CA ALA A 143 -6.58 -11.87 3.58
C ALA A 143 -5.41 -11.24 2.80
N SER A 144 -4.46 -10.62 3.51
CA SER A 144 -3.26 -10.04 2.92
C SER A 144 -2.34 -11.12 2.32
N MET A 145 -2.16 -12.25 3.01
CA MET A 145 -1.37 -13.37 2.49
C MET A 145 -1.95 -13.90 1.17
N ARG A 146 -3.27 -14.14 1.11
CA ARG A 146 -3.94 -14.59 -0.13
C ARG A 146 -3.83 -13.57 -1.26
N LEU A 147 -3.92 -12.28 -0.95
CA LEU A 147 -3.72 -11.21 -1.93
C LEU A 147 -2.29 -11.25 -2.49
N ALA A 148 -1.28 -11.31 -1.62
CA ALA A 148 0.11 -11.40 -2.02
C ALA A 148 0.38 -12.63 -2.90
N GLU A 149 -0.08 -13.82 -2.49
CA GLU A 149 0.03 -15.06 -3.27
C GLU A 149 -0.66 -14.95 -4.63
N GLY A 150 -1.87 -14.38 -4.67
CA GLY A 150 -2.61 -14.12 -5.91
C GLY A 150 -1.89 -13.15 -6.87
N LEU A 151 -1.10 -12.22 -6.35
CA LEU A 151 -0.25 -11.30 -7.11
C LEU A 151 1.11 -11.92 -7.50
N GLY A 152 1.40 -13.14 -7.04
CA GLY A 152 2.60 -13.87 -7.40
C GLY A 152 3.73 -13.79 -6.40
N PHE A 153 3.53 -13.12 -5.28
CA PHE A 153 4.50 -13.17 -4.21
C PHE A 153 4.65 -14.60 -3.67
N ARG A 154 5.86 -14.92 -3.25
CA ARG A 154 6.16 -16.17 -2.55
C ARG A 154 6.51 -15.88 -1.11
N ARG A 155 6.03 -16.70 -0.20
CA ARG A 155 6.46 -16.66 1.18
C ARG A 155 7.91 -17.16 1.29
N GLU A 156 8.78 -16.34 1.86
CA GLU A 156 10.21 -16.66 1.99
C GLU A 156 10.65 -16.88 3.43
N SER A 157 9.82 -16.49 4.42
CA SER A 157 10.16 -16.74 5.83
C SER A 157 9.01 -17.34 6.61
N GLY A 158 9.34 -18.06 7.69
CA GLY A 158 8.48 -18.27 8.84
C GLY A 158 8.28 -16.95 9.60
N PRO A 159 7.58 -16.95 10.77
CA PRO A 159 7.44 -15.74 11.54
C PRO A 159 8.80 -15.14 11.91
N LEU A 160 9.01 -13.89 11.50
CA LEU A 160 10.08 -13.04 11.99
C LEU A 160 9.58 -12.49 13.32
N ARG A 161 10.10 -13.07 14.41
CA ARG A 161 9.61 -12.79 15.76
C ARG A 161 9.91 -11.36 16.16
N ASP A 162 8.95 -10.72 16.85
CA ASP A 162 9.09 -9.37 17.40
C ASP A 162 9.57 -8.33 16.37
N ARG A 163 9.13 -8.47 15.11
CA ARG A 163 9.65 -7.70 13.98
C ARG A 163 9.11 -6.27 13.92
N LEU A 164 7.91 -6.04 14.45
CA LEU A 164 7.21 -4.76 14.36
C LEU A 164 6.69 -4.36 15.75
N LEU A 165 6.97 -3.13 16.18
CA LEU A 165 6.41 -2.54 17.39
C LEU A 165 5.15 -1.74 17.03
N VAL A 166 4.00 -2.13 17.60
CA VAL A 166 2.71 -1.42 17.44
C VAL A 166 2.21 -1.01 18.82
N GLY A 167 2.18 0.28 19.09
CA GLY A 167 2.01 0.77 20.46
C GLY A 167 3.13 0.24 21.35
N ASP A 168 2.79 -0.50 22.40
CA ASP A 168 3.74 -1.12 23.33
C ASP A 168 3.91 -2.64 23.11
N THR A 169 3.41 -3.17 21.99
CA THR A 169 3.41 -4.62 21.72
C THR A 169 4.22 -4.93 20.47
N PHE A 170 5.17 -5.85 20.62
CA PHE A 170 5.87 -6.42 19.48
C PHE A 170 5.01 -7.46 18.77
N GLN A 171 5.07 -7.44 17.44
CA GLN A 171 4.31 -8.34 16.58
C GLN A 171 5.23 -9.08 15.62
N ASP A 172 4.89 -10.33 15.36
CA ASP A 172 5.53 -11.15 14.35
C ASP A 172 5.12 -10.70 12.94
N GLN A 173 6.01 -10.91 11.98
CA GLN A 173 5.73 -10.69 10.56
C GLN A 173 6.20 -11.89 9.74
N VAL A 174 5.51 -12.20 8.66
CA VAL A 174 5.99 -13.12 7.63
C VAL A 174 6.38 -12.31 6.39
N MET A 175 7.49 -12.70 5.78
CA MET A 175 7.98 -12.03 4.57
C MET A 175 7.47 -12.74 3.33
N TYR A 176 6.87 -11.96 2.45
CA TYR A 176 6.53 -12.32 1.09
C TYR A 176 7.36 -11.49 0.12
N ALA A 177 7.79 -12.08 -0.98
CA ALA A 177 8.56 -11.39 -2.00
C ALA A 177 8.14 -11.77 -3.42
N LEU A 178 8.23 -10.78 -4.32
CA LEU A 178 8.06 -10.93 -5.75
C LEU A 178 9.32 -10.44 -6.46
N VAL A 179 9.97 -11.32 -7.24
CA VAL A 179 11.16 -10.98 -8.01
C VAL A 179 10.78 -10.65 -9.45
N GLY A 180 11.37 -9.60 -10.03
CA GLY A 180 10.97 -9.03 -11.33
C GLY A 180 10.92 -10.05 -12.47
N ARG A 181 11.85 -11.03 -12.51
CA ARG A 181 11.83 -12.14 -13.47
C ARG A 181 10.58 -13.03 -13.37
N GLU A 182 9.98 -13.14 -12.17
CA GLU A 182 8.79 -13.96 -11.92
C GLU A 182 7.50 -13.21 -12.29
N SER A 183 7.51 -11.88 -12.22
CA SER A 183 6.37 -11.05 -12.64
C SER A 183 6.16 -11.08 -14.16
N LEU A 184 7.24 -11.25 -14.94
CA LEU A 184 7.18 -11.33 -16.40
C LEU A 184 6.60 -12.66 -16.94
N ILE A 185 6.62 -13.72 -16.14
CA ILE A 185 6.14 -15.06 -16.56
C ILE A 185 4.60 -15.16 -16.49
N ARG A 186 3.92 -14.20 -15.84
CA ARG A 186 2.47 -14.23 -15.59
C ARG A 186 1.65 -13.28 -16.47
N ARG A 187 2.26 -12.68 -17.48
CA ARG A 187 1.57 -11.85 -18.49
C ARG A 187 1.15 -12.63 -19.72
#